data_271d8eb66055a4dec5e59144fca63b21
#
_entry.id   271d8eb66055a4dec5e59144fca63b21
#
_cell.length_a   1.000
_cell.length_b   1.000
_cell.length_c   1.000
_cell.angle_alpha   90.00
_cell.angle_beta   90.00
_cell.angle_gamma   90.00
#
_symmetry.space_group_name_H-M   'P 1'
#
loop_
_entity.id
_entity.type
_entity.pdbx_description
1 polymer ?
#
loop_
_entity_poly.entity_id
_entity_poly.type
_entity_poly.pdbx_seq_one_letter_code
_entity_poly.pdbx_strand_id
1 'polypeptide(L)'
;MKGSKLPKLAALLLVLTLVTTCFVSGTFAKYVSEGEGEDAARVAKWGVKVEITGDGFKTTYGKDEVNANVDGPTVVSSTTDKVVAPGTSGTFGGISITGKPEVAVEIVTTADVKLDGWNIAPGGEFYCPLVFTIGDTKINGLDYSSTTAGGEGSFESAIKTAIQNATTKEYEAGTDLSAAGEGITYSWTWPFQNATGTATNQDDELDTLLGDNAANGQPATISITVTTTVTQID
;
A
#
# COMPACT_ATOMS: atom_id res chain seq x y z
N MET A 1 -87.56 65.06 38.79
CA MET A 1 -87.28 63.70 38.29
C MET A 1 -85.80 63.48 38.31
N LYS A 2 -85.23 62.74 39.25
CA LYS A 2 -83.78 62.39 39.27
C LYS A 2 -83.53 61.26 38.26
N GLY A 3 -82.92 61.61 37.12
CA GLY A 3 -82.51 60.64 36.09
C GLY A 3 -81.59 59.62 36.70
N SER A 4 -82.00 58.39 36.65
CA SER A 4 -81.22 57.22 37.13
C SER A 4 -79.83 57.24 36.47
N LYS A 5 -78.79 57.24 37.29
CA LYS A 5 -77.38 57.19 36.81
C LYS A 5 -76.93 55.78 36.40
N LEU A 6 -77.79 54.81 36.77
CA LEU A 6 -77.55 53.35 36.50
C LEU A 6 -77.44 53.00 35.02
N PRO A 7 -78.33 53.42 34.10
CA PRO A 7 -78.13 53.08 32.69
C PRO A 7 -76.88 53.71 32.03
N LYS A 8 -76.50 54.83 32.52
CA LYS A 8 -75.27 55.51 32.02
C LYS A 8 -73.99 54.76 32.47
N LEU A 9 -74.03 54.19 33.70
CA LEU A 9 -72.93 53.41 34.23
C LEU A 9 -72.85 52.07 33.54
N ALA A 10 -73.95 51.43 33.26
CA ALA A 10 -74.05 50.20 32.51
C ALA A 10 -73.50 50.32 31.07
N ALA A 11 -73.92 51.45 30.43
CA ALA A 11 -73.37 51.69 29.05
C ALA A 11 -71.88 51.99 29.05
N LEU A 12 -71.35 52.65 30.06
CA LEU A 12 -69.92 52.92 30.19
C LEU A 12 -69.15 51.64 30.43
N LEU A 13 -69.64 50.76 31.27
CA LEU A 13 -69.08 49.44 31.52
C LEU A 13 -69.07 48.54 30.25
N LEU A 14 -70.17 48.59 29.47
CA LEU A 14 -70.29 47.85 28.23
C LEU A 14 -69.28 48.34 27.19
N VAL A 15 -69.08 49.61 27.05
CA VAL A 15 -68.06 50.16 26.14
C VAL A 15 -66.68 49.88 26.61
N LEU A 16 -66.40 49.87 27.92
CA LEU A 16 -65.11 49.51 28.47
C LEU A 16 -64.78 48.06 28.25
N THR A 17 -65.75 47.14 28.40
CA THR A 17 -65.56 45.74 28.12
C THR A 17 -65.38 45.47 26.62
N LEU A 18 -66.09 46.18 25.74
CA LEU A 18 -65.85 46.08 24.29
C LEU A 18 -64.48 46.55 23.87
N VAL A 19 -64.00 47.65 24.43
CA VAL A 19 -62.70 48.19 24.17
C VAL A 19 -61.61 47.24 24.69
N THR A 20 -61.78 46.71 25.92
CA THR A 20 -60.82 45.73 26.46
C THR A 20 -60.79 44.43 25.68
N THR A 21 -61.95 43.92 25.19
CA THR A 21 -61.98 42.76 24.32
C THR A 21 -61.33 42.99 22.97
N CYS A 22 -61.43 44.20 22.40
CA CYS A 22 -60.71 44.52 21.19
C CYS A 22 -59.17 44.60 21.37
N PHE A 23 -58.73 45.04 22.56
CA PHE A 23 -57.29 45.02 22.86
C PHE A 23 -56.78 43.65 23.21
N VAL A 24 -57.58 42.77 23.75
CA VAL A 24 -57.19 41.36 24.09
C VAL A 24 -57.36 40.42 22.89
N SER A 25 -58.25 40.78 21.94
CA SER A 25 -58.37 40.05 20.68
C SER A 25 -57.36 40.45 19.60
N GLY A 26 -56.32 41.24 20.01
CA GLY A 26 -55.14 41.36 19.16
C GLY A 26 -54.66 39.95 18.83
N THR A 27 -54.97 39.52 17.63
CA THR A 27 -54.32 38.33 17.05
C THR A 27 -52.85 38.52 17.15
N PHE A 28 -52.22 37.91 18.13
CA PHE A 28 -50.80 37.60 18.02
C PHE A 28 -50.71 36.64 16.85
N ALA A 29 -50.68 37.15 15.64
CA ALA A 29 -50.21 36.39 14.50
C ALA A 29 -48.75 36.05 14.79
N LYS A 30 -48.55 34.96 15.51
CA LYS A 30 -47.27 34.34 15.66
C LYS A 30 -46.95 33.83 14.28
N TYR A 31 -46.12 34.55 13.54
CA TYR A 31 -45.48 33.99 12.35
C TYR A 31 -44.58 32.85 12.83
N VAL A 32 -45.08 31.64 12.79
CA VAL A 32 -44.30 30.42 12.96
C VAL A 32 -43.84 30.08 11.56
N SER A 33 -42.59 30.30 11.25
CA SER A 33 -41.93 29.64 10.11
C SER A 33 -41.43 28.31 10.63
N GLU A 34 -42.13 27.27 10.35
CA GLU A 34 -41.63 25.92 10.52
C GLU A 34 -40.81 25.56 9.28
N GLY A 35 -39.49 25.49 9.45
CA GLY A 35 -38.60 24.87 8.47
C GLY A 35 -38.41 23.42 8.92
N GLU A 36 -39.03 22.46 8.25
CA GLU A 36 -38.63 21.07 8.36
C GLU A 36 -37.35 20.89 7.52
N GLY A 37 -36.21 20.62 8.17
CA GLY A 37 -35.00 20.15 7.54
C GLY A 37 -34.91 18.66 7.83
N GLU A 38 -35.08 17.83 6.82
CA GLU A 38 -34.67 16.43 6.92
C GLU A 38 -33.16 16.37 6.64
N ASP A 39 -32.39 15.95 7.64
CA ASP A 39 -30.99 15.62 7.50
C ASP A 39 -30.84 14.11 7.70
N ALA A 40 -30.49 13.40 6.61
CA ALA A 40 -30.26 11.97 6.62
C ALA A 40 -28.83 11.70 6.19
N ALA A 41 -28.08 11.02 7.03
CA ALA A 41 -26.71 10.62 6.73
C ALA A 41 -26.59 9.08 6.75
N ARG A 42 -25.77 8.52 5.87
CA ARG A 42 -25.34 7.14 5.91
C ARG A 42 -23.85 7.07 6.25
N VAL A 43 -23.41 5.91 6.72
CA VAL A 43 -21.99 5.66 6.93
C VAL A 43 -21.23 5.71 5.58
N ALA A 44 -20.08 6.34 5.57
CA ALA A 44 -19.19 6.41 4.40
C ALA A 44 -18.80 5.00 3.95
N LYS A 45 -18.76 4.79 2.63
CA LYS A 45 -18.38 3.52 2.03
C LYS A 45 -16.87 3.34 2.09
N TRP A 46 -16.43 2.19 2.62
CA TRP A 46 -15.02 1.78 2.58
C TRP A 46 -14.68 1.06 1.27
N GLY A 47 -15.16 -0.15 1.07
CA GLY A 47 -15.11 -0.90 -0.19
C GLY A 47 -13.71 -1.11 -0.79
N VAL A 48 -12.65 -1.08 0.03
CA VAL A 48 -11.26 -1.30 -0.43
C VAL A 48 -10.93 -2.78 -0.38
N LYS A 49 -10.28 -3.28 -1.45
CA LYS A 49 -9.73 -4.63 -1.53
C LYS A 49 -8.26 -4.56 -1.92
N VAL A 50 -7.42 -5.30 -1.20
CA VAL A 50 -5.98 -5.44 -1.46
C VAL A 50 -5.70 -6.89 -1.83
N GLU A 51 -4.99 -7.10 -2.94
CA GLU A 51 -4.49 -8.40 -3.38
C GLU A 51 -3.01 -8.28 -3.67
N ILE A 52 -2.21 -9.23 -3.18
CA ILE A 52 -0.77 -9.29 -3.40
C ILE A 52 -0.44 -10.65 -3.97
N THR A 53 0.26 -10.69 -5.11
CA THR A 53 0.73 -11.92 -5.75
C THR A 53 2.24 -12.07 -5.53
N GLY A 54 2.68 -13.23 -5.05
CA GLY A 54 4.05 -13.49 -4.63
C GLY A 54 4.79 -14.55 -5.43
N ASP A 55 4.71 -14.53 -6.78
CA ASP A 55 5.27 -15.58 -7.64
C ASP A 55 6.62 -15.20 -8.28
N GLY A 56 7.40 -14.34 -7.64
CA GLY A 56 8.67 -13.87 -8.15
C GLY A 56 9.77 -14.92 -8.28
N PHE A 57 9.79 -15.91 -7.39
CA PHE A 57 10.70 -17.04 -7.45
C PHE A 57 9.97 -18.28 -7.94
N LYS A 58 10.63 -19.12 -8.74
CA LYS A 58 10.03 -20.29 -9.38
C LYS A 58 10.83 -21.58 -9.09
N THR A 59 10.19 -22.71 -9.32
CA THR A 59 10.84 -24.03 -9.29
C THR A 59 11.47 -24.38 -10.64
N THR A 60 11.07 -23.67 -11.70
CA THR A 60 11.52 -23.93 -13.08
C THR A 60 11.57 -22.63 -13.86
N TYR A 61 12.65 -22.42 -14.57
CA TYR A 61 12.84 -21.31 -15.49
C TYR A 61 13.04 -21.81 -16.90
N GLY A 62 12.39 -21.16 -17.86
CA GLY A 62 12.51 -21.44 -19.27
C GLY A 62 13.45 -20.49 -19.99
N LYS A 63 13.53 -20.63 -21.30
CA LYS A 63 14.38 -19.84 -22.19
C LYS A 63 14.21 -18.34 -22.06
N ASP A 64 12.95 -17.87 -21.94
CA ASP A 64 12.62 -16.43 -21.93
C ASP A 64 13.03 -15.75 -20.60
N GLU A 65 13.25 -16.56 -19.56
CA GLU A 65 13.57 -16.08 -18.22
C GLU A 65 15.08 -16.15 -17.90
N VAL A 66 15.86 -16.79 -18.78
CA VAL A 66 17.28 -17.07 -18.57
C VAL A 66 18.14 -16.60 -19.74
N ASN A 67 17.54 -16.03 -20.78
CA ASN A 67 18.22 -15.64 -22.01
C ASN A 67 19.14 -16.77 -22.59
N ALA A 68 18.67 -18.01 -22.53
CA ALA A 68 19.41 -19.19 -22.94
C ALA A 68 19.16 -19.55 -24.41
N ASN A 69 20.13 -20.19 -25.04
CA ASN A 69 20.03 -20.67 -26.42
C ASN A 69 19.51 -22.11 -26.53
N VAL A 70 18.84 -22.60 -25.47
CA VAL A 70 18.29 -23.95 -25.42
C VAL A 70 16.77 -23.94 -25.42
N ASP A 71 16.15 -24.88 -26.12
CA ASP A 71 14.72 -25.07 -26.08
C ASP A 71 14.36 -25.96 -24.87
N GLY A 72 13.57 -25.42 -23.94
CA GLY A 72 13.15 -26.15 -22.74
C GLY A 72 13.56 -25.48 -21.43
N PRO A 73 13.34 -26.14 -20.30
CA PRO A 73 13.76 -25.64 -19.00
C PRO A 73 15.29 -25.55 -18.92
N THR A 74 15.79 -24.42 -18.43
CA THR A 74 17.23 -24.16 -18.26
C THR A 74 17.66 -24.30 -16.80
N VAL A 75 16.72 -24.04 -15.87
CA VAL A 75 16.90 -24.27 -14.44
C VAL A 75 15.69 -25.00 -13.91
N VAL A 76 15.91 -26.11 -13.22
CA VAL A 76 14.85 -26.92 -12.61
C VAL A 76 15.26 -27.29 -11.19
N SER A 77 14.41 -26.97 -10.23
CA SER A 77 14.59 -27.45 -8.85
C SER A 77 14.47 -28.97 -8.78
N SER A 78 15.35 -29.60 -8.04
CA SER A 78 15.26 -31.04 -7.75
C SER A 78 14.21 -31.38 -6.68
N THR A 79 13.64 -30.36 -6.05
CA THR A 79 12.61 -30.46 -5.01
C THR A 79 11.39 -29.61 -5.38
N THR A 80 10.52 -29.32 -4.42
CA THR A 80 9.42 -28.36 -4.56
C THR A 80 9.80 -26.94 -4.18
N ASP A 81 11.05 -26.73 -3.75
CA ASP A 81 11.53 -25.40 -3.34
C ASP A 81 11.77 -24.50 -4.56
N LYS A 82 11.47 -23.24 -4.41
CA LYS A 82 11.80 -22.22 -5.41
C LYS A 82 13.32 -22.00 -5.39
N VAL A 83 13.92 -21.79 -6.55
CA VAL A 83 15.36 -21.66 -6.71
C VAL A 83 15.73 -20.36 -7.42
N VAL A 84 16.97 -19.93 -7.23
CA VAL A 84 17.64 -18.89 -8.00
C VAL A 84 18.96 -19.43 -8.51
N ALA A 85 19.38 -19.03 -9.69
CA ALA A 85 20.62 -19.47 -10.31
C ALA A 85 21.14 -18.38 -11.26
N PRO A 86 22.44 -18.40 -11.64
CA PRO A 86 22.95 -17.49 -12.66
C PRO A 86 22.09 -17.49 -13.92
N GLY A 87 21.77 -16.31 -14.43
CA GLY A 87 20.92 -16.10 -15.60
C GLY A 87 19.42 -16.09 -15.33
N THR A 88 18.95 -16.46 -14.14
CA THR A 88 17.52 -16.45 -13.83
C THR A 88 17.02 -15.04 -13.49
N SER A 89 15.73 -14.81 -13.71
CA SER A 89 15.05 -13.59 -13.36
C SER A 89 13.58 -13.85 -13.03
N GLY A 90 12.94 -12.91 -12.38
CA GLY A 90 11.53 -12.99 -12.08
C GLY A 90 10.93 -11.65 -11.66
N THR A 91 9.61 -11.59 -11.67
CA THR A 91 8.84 -10.45 -11.18
C THR A 91 8.10 -10.91 -9.95
N PHE A 92 8.33 -10.27 -8.81
CA PHE A 92 7.65 -10.59 -7.56
C PHE A 92 6.74 -9.45 -7.14
N GLY A 93 5.62 -9.81 -6.51
CA GLY A 93 4.74 -8.86 -5.87
C GLY A 93 4.01 -7.93 -6.83
N GLY A 94 3.00 -8.41 -7.51
CA GLY A 94 1.95 -7.52 -8.02
C GLY A 94 1.08 -7.07 -6.85
N ILE A 95 1.01 -5.77 -6.58
CA ILE A 95 0.06 -5.20 -5.63
C ILE A 95 -1.11 -4.65 -6.43
N SER A 96 -2.30 -5.20 -6.20
CA SER A 96 -3.55 -4.70 -6.77
C SER A 96 -4.41 -4.15 -5.65
N ILE A 97 -4.73 -2.88 -5.72
CA ILE A 97 -5.61 -2.21 -4.76
C ILE A 97 -6.80 -1.68 -5.54
N THR A 98 -7.98 -2.14 -5.18
CA THR A 98 -9.22 -1.75 -5.86
C THR A 98 -10.20 -1.16 -4.87
N GLY A 99 -11.11 -0.33 -5.38
CA GLY A 99 -12.16 0.31 -4.60
C GLY A 99 -12.16 1.82 -4.75
N LYS A 100 -13.23 2.41 -4.26
CA LYS A 100 -13.43 3.86 -4.26
C LYS A 100 -13.98 4.26 -2.89
N PRO A 101 -13.09 4.43 -1.89
CA PRO A 101 -13.49 4.82 -0.55
C PRO A 101 -14.04 6.26 -0.56
N GLU A 102 -15.05 6.50 0.27
CA GLU A 102 -15.64 7.84 0.45
C GLU A 102 -14.91 8.66 1.53
N VAL A 103 -13.79 8.16 2.01
CA VAL A 103 -12.87 8.79 2.97
C VAL A 103 -11.49 8.87 2.38
N ALA A 104 -10.68 9.82 2.81
CA ALA A 104 -9.26 9.90 2.44
C ALA A 104 -8.50 8.70 3.04
N VAL A 105 -7.52 8.18 2.30
CA VAL A 105 -6.78 6.98 2.70
C VAL A 105 -5.29 7.15 2.44
N GLU A 106 -4.49 6.53 3.31
CA GLU A 106 -3.08 6.29 3.11
C GLU A 106 -2.85 4.82 2.79
N ILE A 107 -2.04 4.55 1.78
CA ILE A 107 -1.57 3.22 1.42
C ILE A 107 -0.10 3.12 1.82
N VAL A 108 0.21 2.18 2.71
CA VAL A 108 1.58 1.89 3.15
C VAL A 108 1.92 0.45 2.83
N THR A 109 3.01 0.24 2.11
CA THR A 109 3.56 -1.10 1.89
C THR A 109 4.87 -1.23 2.64
N THR A 110 5.01 -2.32 3.36
CA THR A 110 6.23 -2.71 4.06
C THR A 110 6.72 -4.05 3.51
N ALA A 111 8.01 -4.30 3.64
CA ALA A 111 8.60 -5.59 3.29
C ALA A 111 9.44 -6.11 4.46
N ASP A 112 9.38 -7.42 4.68
CA ASP A 112 10.40 -8.16 5.44
C ASP A 112 11.24 -8.93 4.45
N VAL A 113 12.53 -8.62 4.42
CA VAL A 113 13.52 -9.26 3.53
C VAL A 113 14.52 -9.95 4.43
N LYS A 114 14.79 -11.22 4.15
CA LYS A 114 15.75 -12.03 4.88
C LYS A 114 16.62 -12.79 3.90
N LEU A 115 17.90 -12.65 4.09
CA LEU A 115 18.93 -13.43 3.42
C LEU A 115 19.61 -14.34 4.43
N ASP A 116 20.10 -15.48 4.00
CA ASP A 116 20.92 -16.39 4.80
C ASP A 116 21.84 -17.17 3.87
N GLY A 117 23.07 -17.44 4.32
CA GLY A 117 24.03 -18.24 3.57
C GLY A 117 24.79 -17.49 2.45
N TRP A 118 24.68 -16.16 2.36
CA TRP A 118 25.36 -15.37 1.32
C TRP A 118 26.73 -14.83 1.75
N ASN A 119 27.19 -15.11 2.97
CA ASN A 119 28.49 -14.68 3.49
C ASN A 119 29.59 -15.68 3.15
N ILE A 120 29.89 -15.84 1.85
CA ILE A 120 30.77 -16.89 1.29
C ILE A 120 32.06 -16.36 0.68
N ALA A 121 32.19 -15.05 0.46
CA ALA A 121 33.41 -14.48 -0.06
C ALA A 121 34.59 -14.65 0.93
N PRO A 122 35.84 -14.51 0.47
CA PRO A 122 37.01 -14.66 1.33
C PRO A 122 36.90 -13.79 2.60
N GLY A 123 37.13 -14.39 3.76
CA GLY A 123 36.96 -13.73 5.06
C GLY A 123 35.53 -13.75 5.60
N GLY A 124 34.61 -14.45 4.96
CA GLY A 124 33.19 -14.48 5.34
C GLY A 124 32.44 -13.20 4.93
N GLU A 125 32.94 -12.49 3.92
CA GLU A 125 32.28 -11.31 3.40
C GLU A 125 31.01 -11.69 2.61
N PHE A 126 30.10 -10.73 2.54
CA PHE A 126 28.82 -10.88 1.82
C PHE A 126 29.06 -10.90 0.31
N TYR A 127 28.46 -11.88 -0.36
CA TYR A 127 28.40 -11.98 -1.80
C TYR A 127 27.00 -12.35 -2.24
N CYS A 128 26.31 -11.45 -2.93
CA CYS A 128 24.97 -11.69 -3.48
C CYS A 128 24.88 -11.04 -4.87
N PRO A 129 24.84 -11.82 -5.95
CA PRO A 129 24.78 -11.31 -7.32
C PRO A 129 23.38 -10.89 -7.77
N LEU A 130 22.39 -10.98 -6.88
CA LEU A 130 21.04 -10.58 -7.18
C LEU A 130 20.90 -9.07 -7.36
N VAL A 131 20.21 -8.69 -8.41
CA VAL A 131 19.88 -7.30 -8.72
C VAL A 131 18.37 -7.15 -8.66
N PHE A 132 17.88 -6.26 -7.79
CA PHE A 132 16.47 -5.93 -7.67
C PHE A 132 16.18 -4.62 -8.41
N THR A 133 15.01 -4.56 -9.05
CA THR A 133 14.46 -3.33 -9.63
C THR A 133 13.07 -3.11 -9.05
N ILE A 134 12.91 -2.00 -8.34
CA ILE A 134 11.69 -1.65 -7.60
C ILE A 134 11.27 -0.24 -8.06
N GLY A 135 10.24 -0.17 -8.88
CA GLY A 135 9.94 1.05 -9.62
C GLY A 135 11.17 1.46 -10.45
N ASP A 136 11.67 2.68 -10.25
CA ASP A 136 12.86 3.21 -10.92
C ASP A 136 14.17 2.93 -10.14
N THR A 137 14.09 2.29 -8.97
CA THR A 137 15.26 2.05 -8.12
C THR A 137 15.87 0.69 -8.42
N LYS A 138 17.15 0.69 -8.80
CA LYS A 138 17.96 -0.51 -9.00
C LYS A 138 18.90 -0.71 -7.81
N ILE A 139 18.88 -1.92 -7.23
CA ILE A 139 19.67 -2.30 -6.05
C ILE A 139 20.44 -3.55 -6.43
N ASN A 140 21.76 -3.45 -6.46
CA ASN A 140 22.66 -4.55 -6.81
C ASN A 140 23.33 -5.09 -5.55
N GLY A 141 23.18 -6.39 -5.25
CA GLY A 141 23.76 -6.99 -4.06
C GLY A 141 25.28 -6.89 -3.99
N LEU A 142 25.96 -6.88 -5.13
CA LEU A 142 27.41 -6.72 -5.18
C LEU A 142 27.90 -5.35 -4.66
N ASP A 143 27.05 -4.32 -4.67
CA ASP A 143 27.41 -3.00 -4.13
C ASP A 143 27.52 -3.02 -2.59
N TYR A 144 27.07 -4.11 -1.94
CA TYR A 144 27.08 -4.31 -0.49
C TYR A 144 28.15 -5.32 -0.03
N SER A 145 28.94 -5.85 -0.95
CA SER A 145 29.89 -6.94 -0.70
C SER A 145 31.10 -6.57 0.16
N SER A 146 31.38 -5.28 0.39
CA SER A 146 32.47 -4.86 1.26
C SER A 146 32.03 -4.60 2.70
N THR A 147 32.94 -4.77 3.65
CA THR A 147 32.71 -4.41 5.06
C THR A 147 32.32 -2.94 5.26
N THR A 148 32.73 -2.07 4.35
CA THR A 148 32.39 -0.63 4.34
C THR A 148 30.99 -0.37 3.79
N ALA A 149 30.47 -1.26 2.95
CA ALA A 149 29.14 -1.15 2.33
C ALA A 149 28.01 -1.76 3.18
N GLY A 150 28.37 -2.36 4.33
CA GLY A 150 27.42 -2.81 5.36
C GLY A 150 26.84 -4.22 5.16
N GLY A 151 27.25 -4.94 4.11
CA GLY A 151 26.93 -6.36 3.94
C GLY A 151 25.44 -6.67 3.78
N GLU A 152 25.07 -7.88 4.18
CA GLU A 152 23.75 -8.46 4.08
C GLU A 152 22.62 -7.57 4.63
N GLY A 153 22.77 -7.07 5.86
CA GLY A 153 21.75 -6.24 6.51
C GLY A 153 21.50 -4.89 5.82
N SER A 154 22.52 -4.33 5.19
CA SER A 154 22.36 -3.10 4.39
C SER A 154 21.66 -3.37 3.07
N PHE A 155 21.92 -4.50 2.43
CA PHE A 155 21.22 -4.92 1.22
C PHE A 155 19.74 -5.20 1.49
N GLU A 156 19.43 -5.96 2.55
CA GLU A 156 18.06 -6.17 3.02
C GLU A 156 17.32 -4.83 3.27
N SER A 157 17.98 -3.92 3.98
CA SER A 157 17.42 -2.60 4.31
C SER A 157 17.17 -1.75 3.07
N ALA A 158 18.05 -1.82 2.07
CA ALA A 158 17.88 -1.11 0.81
C ALA A 158 16.64 -1.60 0.05
N ILE A 159 16.45 -2.92 -0.04
CA ILE A 159 15.25 -3.51 -0.69
C ILE A 159 13.98 -3.09 0.06
N LYS A 160 13.97 -3.22 1.40
CA LYS A 160 12.83 -2.80 2.25
C LYS A 160 12.46 -1.34 2.01
N THR A 161 13.46 -0.45 2.04
CA THR A 161 13.27 0.99 1.85
C THR A 161 12.75 1.32 0.46
N ALA A 162 13.28 0.66 -0.56
CA ALA A 162 12.82 0.89 -1.94
C ALA A 162 11.36 0.47 -2.14
N ILE A 163 10.95 -0.67 -1.59
CA ILE A 163 9.56 -1.12 -1.61
C ILE A 163 8.64 -0.11 -0.92
N GLN A 164 9.02 0.33 0.28
CA GLN A 164 8.23 1.30 1.05
C GLN A 164 8.10 2.63 0.31
N ASN A 165 9.19 3.18 -0.20
CA ASN A 165 9.19 4.47 -0.90
C ASN A 165 8.39 4.43 -2.21
N ALA A 166 8.39 3.29 -2.91
CA ALA A 166 7.68 3.15 -4.17
C ALA A 166 6.14 3.10 -3.98
N THR A 167 5.66 2.75 -2.78
CA THR A 167 4.26 2.37 -2.55
C THR A 167 3.52 3.18 -1.49
N THR A 168 4.22 3.99 -0.69
CA THR A 168 3.56 4.82 0.31
C THR A 168 2.98 6.07 -0.34
N LYS A 169 1.64 6.18 -0.34
CA LYS A 169 0.90 7.28 -0.97
C LYS A 169 -0.39 7.57 -0.21
N GLU A 170 -0.78 8.84 -0.24
CA GLU A 170 -2.08 9.33 0.24
C GLU A 170 -3.01 9.59 -0.93
N TYR A 171 -4.30 9.36 -0.73
CA TYR A 171 -5.35 9.56 -1.71
C TYR A 171 -6.54 10.29 -1.09
N GLU A 172 -7.09 11.25 -1.83
CA GLU A 172 -8.29 11.98 -1.43
C GLU A 172 -9.54 11.07 -1.45
N ALA A 173 -10.53 11.44 -0.66
CA ALA A 173 -11.82 10.78 -0.63
C ALA A 173 -12.44 10.68 -2.03
N GLY A 174 -13.01 9.54 -2.36
CA GLY A 174 -13.61 9.28 -3.65
C GLY A 174 -12.65 8.97 -4.80
N THR A 175 -11.35 8.83 -4.52
CA THR A 175 -10.35 8.39 -5.51
C THR A 175 -10.57 6.92 -5.86
N ASP A 176 -10.48 6.57 -7.14
CA ASP A 176 -10.46 5.19 -7.60
C ASP A 176 -9.06 4.61 -7.41
N LEU A 177 -8.94 3.64 -6.51
CA LEU A 177 -7.66 3.03 -6.12
C LEU A 177 -7.16 1.95 -7.10
N SER A 178 -7.92 1.63 -8.14
CA SER A 178 -7.55 0.58 -9.09
C SER A 178 -6.19 0.82 -9.77
N ALA A 179 -5.78 2.08 -9.88
CA ALA A 179 -4.47 2.48 -10.42
C ALA A 179 -3.37 2.59 -9.34
N ALA A 180 -3.68 2.42 -8.06
CA ALA A 180 -2.73 2.71 -6.97
C ALA A 180 -1.52 1.76 -6.93
N GLY A 181 -1.66 0.54 -7.43
CA GLY A 181 -0.57 -0.44 -7.58
C GLY A 181 -0.08 -0.59 -9.02
N GLU A 182 -0.69 0.08 -9.98
CA GLU A 182 -0.30 -0.01 -11.38
C GLU A 182 1.03 0.70 -11.62
N GLY A 183 1.95 0.02 -12.30
CA GLY A 183 3.25 0.57 -12.65
C GLY A 183 4.35 0.37 -11.60
N ILE A 184 4.06 -0.21 -10.45
CA ILE A 184 5.11 -0.62 -9.50
C ILE A 184 5.57 -2.01 -9.91
N THR A 185 6.71 -2.07 -10.58
CA THR A 185 7.35 -3.31 -10.98
C THR A 185 8.36 -3.70 -9.91
N TYR A 186 8.17 -4.87 -9.35
CA TYR A 186 9.16 -5.52 -8.50
C TYR A 186 9.77 -6.67 -9.31
N SER A 187 11.00 -6.53 -9.71
CA SER A 187 11.71 -7.59 -10.44
C SER A 187 13.08 -7.84 -9.85
N TRP A 188 13.60 -9.00 -10.13
CA TRP A 188 14.96 -9.38 -9.78
C TRP A 188 15.60 -10.13 -10.94
N THR A 189 16.91 -10.12 -10.97
CA THR A 189 17.71 -10.93 -11.89
C THR A 189 19.01 -11.34 -11.22
N TRP A 190 19.47 -12.52 -11.57
CA TRP A 190 20.85 -12.95 -11.31
C TRP A 190 21.58 -12.93 -12.65
N PRO A 191 22.32 -11.90 -13.00
CA PRO A 191 23.00 -11.84 -14.29
C PRO A 191 24.15 -12.85 -14.36
N PHE A 192 24.38 -13.43 -15.53
CA PHE A 192 25.58 -14.27 -15.76
C PHE A 192 26.90 -13.48 -15.65
N GLN A 193 26.84 -12.19 -15.83
CA GLN A 193 27.96 -11.26 -15.73
C GLN A 193 27.58 -10.15 -14.79
N ASN A 194 28.55 -9.62 -14.05
CA ASN A 194 28.29 -8.49 -13.17
C ASN A 194 27.68 -7.30 -13.93
N ALA A 195 27.12 -6.33 -13.19
CA ALA A 195 26.43 -5.17 -13.78
C ALA A 195 27.29 -4.31 -14.72
N THR A 196 28.61 -4.48 -14.71
CA THR A 196 29.56 -3.80 -15.62
C THR A 196 29.81 -4.59 -16.90
N GLY A 197 29.21 -5.77 -17.06
CA GLY A 197 29.40 -6.62 -18.23
C GLY A 197 30.75 -7.35 -18.29
N THR A 198 31.49 -7.32 -17.19
CA THR A 198 32.78 -8.00 -17.07
C THR A 198 32.62 -9.11 -16.03
N ALA A 199 32.42 -10.36 -16.47
CA ALA A 199 32.59 -11.49 -15.58
C ALA A 199 34.05 -11.47 -15.09
N THR A 200 34.23 -11.47 -13.78
CA THR A 200 35.55 -11.77 -13.21
C THR A 200 35.57 -13.27 -12.88
N ASN A 201 36.73 -13.91 -13.00
CA ASN A 201 36.89 -15.29 -12.59
C ASN A 201 36.43 -15.52 -11.14
N GLN A 202 36.51 -14.48 -10.32
CA GLN A 202 36.09 -14.50 -8.93
C GLN A 202 34.55 -14.60 -8.79
N ASP A 203 33.78 -13.94 -9.67
CA ASP A 203 32.32 -14.02 -9.64
C ASP A 203 31.89 -15.46 -10.01
N ASP A 204 32.48 -16.05 -11.05
CA ASP A 204 32.19 -17.43 -11.46
C ASP A 204 32.57 -18.43 -10.37
N GLU A 205 33.69 -18.21 -9.65
CA GLU A 205 34.13 -19.05 -8.52
C GLU A 205 33.14 -18.96 -7.35
N LEU A 206 32.64 -17.76 -7.02
CA LEU A 206 31.68 -17.57 -5.92
C LEU A 206 30.28 -18.07 -6.29
N ASP A 207 29.84 -17.91 -7.53
CA ASP A 207 28.59 -18.48 -8.03
C ASP A 207 28.64 -20.03 -7.97
N THR A 208 29.77 -20.62 -8.36
CA THR A 208 30.00 -22.07 -8.25
C THR A 208 29.97 -22.50 -6.79
N LEU A 209 30.61 -21.75 -5.89
CA LEU A 209 30.64 -22.06 -4.46
C LEU A 209 29.24 -22.02 -3.83
N LEU A 210 28.36 -21.08 -4.24
CA LEU A 210 26.96 -21.06 -3.84
C LEU A 210 26.23 -22.33 -4.25
N GLY A 211 26.45 -22.79 -5.49
CA GLY A 211 25.89 -24.05 -5.99
C GLY A 211 26.40 -25.28 -5.23
N ASP A 212 27.70 -25.35 -4.95
CA ASP A 212 28.32 -26.44 -4.19
C ASP A 212 27.82 -26.46 -2.74
N ASN A 213 27.66 -25.30 -2.09
CA ASN A 213 27.10 -25.22 -0.75
C ASN A 213 25.63 -25.72 -0.75
N ALA A 214 24.85 -25.36 -1.74
CA ALA A 214 23.49 -25.87 -1.88
C ALA A 214 23.44 -27.40 -2.06
N ALA A 215 24.33 -27.95 -2.88
CA ALA A 215 24.45 -29.38 -3.06
C ALA A 215 24.86 -30.13 -1.77
N ASN A 216 25.57 -29.46 -0.88
CA ASN A 216 25.99 -29.95 0.44
C ASN A 216 24.96 -29.69 1.56
N GLY A 217 23.75 -29.22 1.22
CA GLY A 217 22.68 -28.96 2.18
C GLY A 217 22.80 -27.64 2.94
N GLN A 218 23.60 -26.72 2.42
CA GLN A 218 23.80 -25.35 2.95
C GLN A 218 23.45 -24.30 1.88
N PRO A 219 22.20 -24.28 1.36
CA PRO A 219 21.84 -23.34 0.32
C PRO A 219 21.79 -21.90 0.86
N ALA A 220 22.26 -20.98 0.05
CA ALA A 220 21.93 -19.58 0.26
C ALA A 220 20.44 -19.37 -0.03
N THR A 221 19.76 -18.63 0.84
CA THR A 221 18.32 -18.40 0.74
C THR A 221 17.97 -16.93 0.76
N ILE A 222 16.85 -16.60 0.13
CA ILE A 222 16.23 -15.29 0.21
C ILE A 222 14.73 -15.44 0.39
N SER A 223 14.15 -14.67 1.30
CA SER A 223 12.71 -14.55 1.44
C SER A 223 12.29 -13.08 1.48
N ILE A 224 11.19 -12.78 0.79
CA ILE A 224 10.61 -11.44 0.74
C ILE A 224 9.13 -11.58 1.05
N THR A 225 8.69 -10.96 2.15
CA THR A 225 7.29 -10.86 2.54
C THR A 225 6.85 -9.42 2.42
N VAL A 226 5.84 -9.15 1.62
CA VAL A 226 5.29 -7.80 1.40
C VAL A 226 3.94 -7.70 2.08
N THR A 227 3.71 -6.63 2.82
CA THR A 227 2.45 -6.32 3.48
C THR A 227 2.00 -4.93 3.08
N THR A 228 0.79 -4.82 2.53
CA THR A 228 0.17 -3.54 2.18
C THR A 228 -1.02 -3.28 3.09
N THR A 229 -1.04 -2.11 3.69
CA THR A 229 -2.12 -1.64 4.57
C THR A 229 -2.74 -0.39 3.96
N VAL A 230 -4.07 -0.33 3.96
CA VAL A 230 -4.82 0.88 3.59
C VAL A 230 -5.53 1.37 4.84
N THR A 231 -5.26 2.60 5.23
CA THR A 231 -5.78 3.20 6.46
C THR A 231 -6.51 4.50 6.11
N GLN A 232 -7.66 4.74 6.75
CA GLN A 232 -8.31 6.04 6.68
C GLN A 232 -7.42 7.09 7.37
N ILE A 233 -7.31 8.25 6.74
CA ILE A 233 -6.64 9.43 7.30
C ILE A 233 -7.62 10.59 7.44
N ASP A 234 -7.36 11.47 8.40
CA ASP A 234 -8.20 12.63 8.71
C ASP A 234 -7.82 13.86 7.86
#